data_08e2c2c1e133d5fa4c4374b232175cd0
#
_entry.id   08e2c2c1e133d5fa4c4374b232175cd0
#
_cell.length_a   1.000
_cell.length_b   1.000
_cell.length_c   1.000
_cell.angle_alpha   90.00
_cell.angle_beta   90.00
_cell.angle_gamma   90.00
#
_symmetry.space_group_name_H-M   'P 1'
#
loop_
_entity.id
_entity.type
_entity.pdbx_description
1 polymer ?
#
loop_
_entity_poly.entity_id
_entity_poly.type
_entity_poly.pdbx_seq_one_letter_code
_entity_poly.pdbx_strand_id
1 'polypeptide(L)'
;NETLYAELKPGNTSYDVVVPSDYMISRMIEEDMLEKINFENIPNYSKIMEAYKKSEYDPTGEYSVPYSWGTVGIIYNKTMVKETVDSWDILWDQKYKGNILMFDNSRDAFGIALKKLGYSQNTTDAKKLEEAAAALKEQKPLVQAYVMDQIFDKMGNGEAALAPYYAGDAITMMDENSDLGYAVPKEGTNRFVDAMVIPKGAPNKDNAEKFINFICETDVAKEIVEYIGYSTPHQ
;
A
#
# COMPACT_ATOMS: atom_id res chain seq x y z
N ASN A 1 1.30 7.72 -4.19
CA ASN A 1 0.53 8.62 -3.32
C ASN A 1 1.08 10.05 -3.37
N GLU A 2 2.38 10.25 -3.15
CA GLU A 2 3.01 11.58 -3.05
C GLU A 2 2.91 12.38 -4.35
N THR A 3 3.12 11.74 -5.49
CA THR A 3 2.97 12.35 -6.81
C THR A 3 1.53 12.79 -7.05
N LEU A 4 0.57 11.88 -6.80
CA LEU A 4 -0.87 12.18 -6.89
C LEU A 4 -1.25 13.36 -6.00
N TYR A 5 -0.81 13.36 -4.75
CA TYR A 5 -1.04 14.47 -3.82
C TYR A 5 -0.48 15.80 -4.37
N ALA A 6 0.75 15.78 -4.90
CA ALA A 6 1.38 16.99 -5.45
C ALA A 6 0.63 17.53 -6.69
N GLU A 7 0.07 16.65 -7.51
CA GLU A 7 -0.76 17.02 -8.67
C GLU A 7 -2.11 17.62 -8.28
N LEU A 8 -2.72 17.11 -7.19
CA LEU A 8 -4.03 17.56 -6.71
C LEU A 8 -3.95 18.85 -5.87
N LYS A 9 -2.82 19.08 -5.19
CA LYS A 9 -2.67 20.22 -4.26
C LYS A 9 -2.92 21.60 -4.85
N PRO A 10 -2.61 21.91 -6.12
CA PRO A 10 -2.96 23.20 -6.73
C PRO A 10 -4.46 23.44 -6.91
N GLY A 11 -5.32 22.43 -6.76
CA GLY A 11 -6.79 22.56 -6.87
C GLY A 11 -7.33 22.66 -8.30
N ASN A 12 -6.50 22.46 -9.31
CA ASN A 12 -6.88 22.48 -10.72
C ASN A 12 -6.84 21.07 -11.30
N THR A 13 -7.60 20.16 -10.67
CA THR A 13 -7.61 18.75 -11.11
C THR A 13 -8.54 18.52 -12.29
N SER A 14 -8.13 17.61 -13.18
CA SER A 14 -9.00 16.99 -14.19
C SER A 14 -9.48 15.60 -13.78
N TYR A 15 -9.12 15.13 -12.57
CA TYR A 15 -9.57 13.84 -12.05
C TYR A 15 -10.92 13.98 -11.35
N ASP A 16 -11.82 13.04 -11.63
CA ASP A 16 -13.11 12.92 -10.95
C ASP A 16 -13.07 11.90 -9.81
N VAL A 17 -12.26 10.84 -9.96
CA VAL A 17 -12.02 9.83 -8.93
C VAL A 17 -10.53 9.54 -8.86
N VAL A 18 -10.01 9.40 -7.65
CA VAL A 18 -8.65 8.92 -7.39
C VAL A 18 -8.68 7.85 -6.29
N VAL A 19 -7.65 6.99 -6.27
CA VAL A 19 -7.60 5.85 -5.34
C VAL A 19 -6.27 5.88 -4.56
N PRO A 20 -6.11 6.81 -3.62
CA PRO A 20 -4.94 6.84 -2.74
C PRO A 20 -5.08 5.87 -1.57
N SER A 21 -3.94 5.62 -0.89
CA SER A 21 -3.92 4.82 0.33
C SER A 21 -4.39 5.63 1.54
N ASP A 22 -4.83 4.93 2.57
CA ASP A 22 -5.42 5.42 3.81
C ASP A 22 -4.72 6.62 4.44
N TYR A 23 -3.39 6.56 4.62
CA TYR A 23 -2.61 7.66 5.22
C TYR A 23 -2.66 8.95 4.39
N MET A 24 -2.73 8.80 3.06
CA MET A 24 -2.83 9.96 2.17
C MET A 24 -4.25 10.52 2.16
N ILE A 25 -5.27 9.67 2.25
CA ILE A 25 -6.68 10.09 2.40
C ILE A 25 -6.85 10.92 3.67
N SER A 26 -6.32 10.45 4.81
CA SER A 26 -6.34 11.19 6.07
C SER A 26 -5.78 12.60 5.91
N ARG A 27 -4.59 12.70 5.29
CA ARG A 27 -3.96 13.99 5.00
C ARG A 27 -4.79 14.86 4.07
N MET A 28 -5.36 14.30 3.01
CA MET A 28 -6.18 15.04 2.05
C MET A 28 -7.48 15.55 2.69
N ILE A 29 -8.06 14.81 3.64
CA ILE A 29 -9.21 15.26 4.43
C ILE A 29 -8.81 16.45 5.32
N GLU A 30 -7.71 16.33 6.06
CA GLU A 30 -7.20 17.39 6.94
C GLU A 30 -6.89 18.71 6.18
N GLU A 31 -6.43 18.60 4.95
CA GLU A 31 -6.09 19.73 4.07
C GLU A 31 -7.27 20.21 3.19
N ASP A 32 -8.50 19.72 3.43
CA ASP A 32 -9.73 20.07 2.67
C ASP A 32 -9.59 19.89 1.16
N MET A 33 -8.95 18.77 0.74
CA MET A 33 -8.68 18.46 -0.67
C MET A 33 -9.71 17.52 -1.31
N LEU A 34 -10.72 17.05 -0.54
CA LEU A 34 -11.73 16.10 -0.99
C LEU A 34 -13.14 16.64 -0.92
N GLU A 35 -13.99 16.17 -1.83
CA GLU A 35 -15.43 16.36 -1.76
C GLU A 35 -16.09 15.31 -0.85
N LYS A 36 -17.13 15.72 -0.11
CA LYS A 36 -18.00 14.76 0.55
C LYS A 36 -18.82 13.98 -0.47
N ILE A 37 -18.92 12.67 -0.27
CA ILE A 37 -19.65 11.76 -1.13
C ILE A 37 -21.15 11.76 -0.75
N ASN A 38 -22.02 11.81 -1.75
CA ASN A 38 -23.44 11.54 -1.54
C ASN A 38 -23.70 10.03 -1.66
N PHE A 39 -23.75 9.32 -0.54
CA PHE A 39 -23.95 7.87 -0.50
C PHE A 39 -25.33 7.41 -1.01
N GLU A 40 -26.31 8.29 -1.16
CA GLU A 40 -27.58 7.97 -1.83
C GLU A 40 -27.35 7.59 -3.31
N ASN A 41 -26.30 8.13 -3.92
CA ASN A 41 -25.90 7.81 -5.29
C ASN A 41 -25.05 6.51 -5.38
N ILE A 42 -24.68 5.92 -4.23
CA ILE A 42 -23.82 4.72 -4.13
C ILE A 42 -24.54 3.62 -3.31
N PRO A 43 -25.69 3.10 -3.76
CA PRO A 43 -26.41 2.06 -3.02
C PRO A 43 -25.59 0.78 -2.79
N ASN A 44 -24.65 0.47 -3.68
CA ASN A 44 -23.74 -0.67 -3.52
C ASN A 44 -22.73 -0.53 -2.38
N TYR A 45 -22.57 0.67 -1.78
CA TYR A 45 -21.78 0.86 -0.57
C TYR A 45 -22.28 -0.01 0.60
N SER A 46 -23.56 -0.40 0.58
CA SER A 46 -24.12 -1.35 1.55
C SER A 46 -23.42 -2.70 1.56
N LYS A 47 -22.77 -3.10 0.47
CA LYS A 47 -22.03 -4.36 0.31
C LYS A 47 -20.62 -4.32 0.90
N ILE A 48 -20.12 -3.14 1.28
CA ILE A 48 -18.82 -3.02 1.96
C ILE A 48 -18.95 -3.50 3.41
N MET A 49 -18.01 -4.30 3.85
CA MET A 49 -17.94 -4.79 5.24
C MET A 49 -17.82 -3.62 6.24
N GLU A 50 -18.56 -3.68 7.34
CA GLU A 50 -18.56 -2.63 8.37
C GLU A 50 -17.17 -2.32 8.94
N ALA A 51 -16.27 -3.33 8.97
CA ALA A 51 -14.90 -3.18 9.45
C ALA A 51 -14.04 -2.20 8.62
N TYR A 52 -14.46 -1.88 7.39
CA TYR A 52 -13.77 -0.94 6.51
C TYR A 52 -14.47 0.40 6.39
N LYS A 53 -15.72 0.51 6.88
CA LYS A 53 -16.45 1.77 6.95
C LYS A 53 -16.02 2.57 8.18
N LYS A 54 -15.95 3.88 8.09
CA LYS A 54 -15.56 4.79 9.20
C LYS A 54 -14.25 4.39 9.86
N SER A 55 -13.26 4.15 9.04
CA SER A 55 -11.90 3.80 9.47
C SER A 55 -11.17 5.01 10.06
N GLU A 56 -10.06 4.79 10.77
CA GLU A 56 -9.28 5.88 11.40
C GLU A 56 -8.85 6.97 10.40
N TYR A 57 -8.65 6.62 9.14
CA TYR A 57 -8.27 7.57 8.09
C TYR A 57 -9.44 8.43 7.58
N ASP A 58 -10.69 7.99 7.75
CA ASP A 58 -11.92 8.74 7.47
C ASP A 58 -12.94 8.50 8.59
N PRO A 59 -12.76 9.13 9.78
CA PRO A 59 -13.58 8.84 10.97
C PRO A 59 -15.05 9.17 10.79
N THR A 60 -15.36 10.13 9.91
CA THR A 60 -16.74 10.50 9.59
C THR A 60 -17.40 9.54 8.61
N GLY A 61 -16.60 8.88 7.78
CA GLY A 61 -17.04 8.01 6.68
C GLY A 61 -17.76 8.80 5.58
N GLU A 62 -17.38 10.07 5.40
CA GLU A 62 -18.05 10.96 4.44
C GLU A 62 -17.27 11.15 3.14
N TYR A 63 -15.99 10.74 3.08
CA TYR A 63 -15.09 11.11 2.00
C TYR A 63 -14.61 9.93 1.14
N SER A 64 -14.72 8.70 1.63
CA SER A 64 -14.07 7.56 0.99
C SER A 64 -14.96 6.33 0.85
N VAL A 65 -14.73 5.56 -0.21
CA VAL A 65 -15.31 4.24 -0.42
C VAL A 65 -14.18 3.23 -0.56
N PRO A 66 -14.01 2.28 0.38
CA PRO A 66 -12.95 1.28 0.34
C PRO A 66 -12.96 0.50 -0.97
N TYR A 67 -11.78 0.33 -1.59
CA TYR A 67 -11.59 -0.31 -2.89
C TYR A 67 -10.88 -1.66 -2.75
N SER A 68 -9.71 -1.66 -2.15
CA SER A 68 -8.92 -2.85 -1.89
C SER A 68 -8.15 -2.71 -0.58
N TRP A 69 -7.64 -3.83 -0.08
CA TRP A 69 -6.73 -3.82 1.05
C TRP A 69 -5.65 -4.89 0.89
N GLY A 70 -4.54 -4.69 1.56
CA GLY A 70 -3.43 -5.63 1.51
C GLY A 70 -2.50 -5.51 2.70
N THR A 71 -1.47 -6.33 2.67
CA THR A 71 -0.38 -6.31 3.64
C THR A 71 0.95 -6.18 2.93
N VAL A 72 1.97 -5.76 3.66
CA VAL A 72 3.36 -5.76 3.20
C VAL A 72 4.07 -6.98 3.78
N GLY A 73 4.89 -7.64 2.99
CA GLY A 73 5.74 -8.73 3.46
C GLY A 73 7.07 -8.74 2.73
N ILE A 74 7.77 -9.85 2.77
CA ILE A 74 9.05 -10.04 2.08
C ILE A 74 8.85 -11.04 0.94
N ILE A 75 9.02 -10.59 -0.30
CA ILE A 75 9.20 -11.47 -1.44
C ILE A 75 10.68 -11.85 -1.52
N TYR A 76 10.97 -13.12 -1.76
CA TYR A 76 12.33 -13.62 -1.79
C TYR A 76 12.54 -14.70 -2.85
N ASN A 77 13.75 -14.77 -3.39
CA ASN A 77 14.15 -15.78 -4.36
C ASN A 77 14.67 -17.03 -3.63
N LYS A 78 13.91 -18.13 -3.70
CA LYS A 78 14.23 -19.43 -3.07
C LYS A 78 15.53 -20.07 -3.58
N THR A 79 16.01 -19.65 -4.75
CA THR A 79 17.30 -20.14 -5.28
C THR A 79 18.48 -19.47 -4.59
N MET A 80 18.31 -18.24 -4.10
CA MET A 80 19.33 -17.42 -3.45
C MET A 80 19.23 -17.43 -1.91
N VAL A 81 18.01 -17.53 -1.37
CA VAL A 81 17.73 -17.53 0.08
C VAL A 81 17.33 -18.93 0.50
N LYS A 82 18.14 -19.56 1.36
CA LYS A 82 17.94 -20.94 1.81
C LYS A 82 17.43 -21.06 3.24
N GLU A 83 17.59 -20.01 4.03
CA GLU A 83 17.05 -19.92 5.39
C GLU A 83 15.57 -19.53 5.40
N THR A 84 14.95 -19.74 6.56
CA THR A 84 13.57 -19.29 6.79
C THR A 84 13.50 -17.77 6.79
N VAL A 85 12.59 -17.22 5.99
CA VAL A 85 12.28 -15.78 5.94
C VAL A 85 11.09 -15.55 6.87
N ASP A 86 11.32 -15.07 8.10
CA ASP A 86 10.27 -14.84 9.10
C ASP A 86 10.45 -13.55 9.91
N SER A 87 11.42 -12.72 9.56
CA SER A 87 11.75 -11.49 10.27
C SER A 87 12.22 -10.39 9.31
N TRP A 88 11.89 -9.14 9.64
CA TRP A 88 12.42 -7.98 8.93
C TRP A 88 13.95 -7.86 9.03
N ASP A 89 14.58 -8.48 10.04
CA ASP A 89 16.04 -8.46 10.23
C ASP A 89 16.81 -8.96 9.01
N ILE A 90 16.25 -9.87 8.21
CA ILE A 90 16.89 -10.40 7.02
C ILE A 90 17.25 -9.31 5.99
N LEU A 91 16.50 -8.21 5.97
CA LEU A 91 16.78 -7.07 5.09
C LEU A 91 17.99 -6.22 5.56
N TRP A 92 18.58 -6.55 6.72
CA TRP A 92 19.82 -5.96 7.25
C TRP A 92 20.98 -6.96 7.28
N ASP A 93 20.77 -8.18 6.77
CA ASP A 93 21.82 -9.21 6.76
C ASP A 93 22.88 -8.90 5.68
N GLN A 94 24.13 -8.78 6.14
CA GLN A 94 25.31 -8.55 5.29
C GLN A 94 25.49 -9.62 4.21
N LYS A 95 24.98 -10.83 4.44
CA LYS A 95 25.01 -11.94 3.47
C LYS A 95 24.36 -11.57 2.14
N TYR A 96 23.33 -10.71 2.19
CA TYR A 96 22.57 -10.29 1.01
C TYR A 96 22.96 -8.92 0.46
N LYS A 97 24.11 -8.38 0.87
CA LYS A 97 24.60 -7.09 0.39
C LYS A 97 24.62 -7.03 -1.14
N GLY A 98 23.96 -6.01 -1.69
CA GLY A 98 23.84 -5.80 -3.14
C GLY A 98 22.76 -6.67 -3.80
N ASN A 99 21.99 -7.45 -3.02
CA ASN A 99 20.90 -8.29 -3.49
C ASN A 99 19.57 -8.01 -2.75
N ILE A 100 19.49 -6.88 -2.07
CA ILE A 100 18.27 -6.40 -1.37
C ILE A 100 17.70 -5.23 -2.17
N LEU A 101 16.45 -5.33 -2.55
CA LEU A 101 15.66 -4.18 -2.99
C LEU A 101 14.97 -3.55 -1.78
N MET A 102 14.65 -2.28 -1.86
CA MET A 102 13.91 -1.57 -0.83
C MET A 102 12.88 -0.63 -1.46
N PHE A 103 11.84 -0.29 -0.74
CA PHE A 103 10.81 0.64 -1.20
C PHE A 103 11.38 2.03 -1.51
N ASP A 104 11.03 2.57 -2.67
CA ASP A 104 11.08 4.00 -2.96
C ASP A 104 9.77 4.69 -2.50
N ASN A 105 9.39 4.38 -1.29
CA ASN A 105 8.24 4.93 -0.56
C ASN A 105 8.65 5.10 0.90
N SER A 106 8.69 6.33 1.37
CA SER A 106 9.16 6.66 2.72
C SER A 106 8.26 6.08 3.82
N ARG A 107 6.95 6.04 3.60
CA ARG A 107 5.98 5.52 4.58
C ARG A 107 6.25 4.04 4.87
N ASP A 108 6.37 3.22 3.83
CA ASP A 108 6.60 1.79 3.97
C ASP A 108 8.02 1.49 4.45
N ALA A 109 9.04 2.19 3.93
CA ALA A 109 10.42 2.03 4.38
C ALA A 109 10.57 2.30 5.88
N PHE A 110 9.99 3.39 6.39
CA PHE A 110 9.97 3.70 7.83
C PHE A 110 9.12 2.69 8.62
N GLY A 111 7.98 2.27 8.08
CA GLY A 111 7.12 1.27 8.70
C GLY A 111 7.86 -0.03 8.97
N ILE A 112 8.64 -0.52 8.01
CA ILE A 112 9.48 -1.72 8.13
C ILE A 112 10.56 -1.53 9.21
N ALA A 113 11.27 -0.41 9.19
CA ALA A 113 12.31 -0.13 10.19
C ALA A 113 11.73 -0.01 11.60
N LEU A 114 10.57 0.63 11.76
CA LEU A 114 9.86 0.72 13.03
C LEU A 114 9.44 -0.67 13.54
N LYS A 115 8.89 -1.53 12.66
CA LYS A 115 8.51 -2.90 13.02
C LYS A 115 9.72 -3.72 13.45
N LYS A 116 10.83 -3.65 12.70
CA LYS A 116 12.11 -4.27 13.08
C LYS A 116 12.55 -3.86 14.49
N LEU A 117 12.37 -2.60 14.86
CA LEU A 117 12.71 -2.06 16.17
C LEU A 117 11.66 -2.34 17.26
N GLY A 118 10.56 -3.03 16.93
CA GLY A 118 9.46 -3.33 17.86
C GLY A 118 8.54 -2.15 18.15
N TYR A 119 8.53 -1.14 17.27
CA TYR A 119 7.69 0.04 17.41
C TYR A 119 6.41 -0.05 16.56
N SER A 120 5.40 0.75 16.94
CA SER A 120 4.24 0.98 16.08
C SER A 120 4.66 1.78 14.84
N GLN A 121 4.23 1.36 13.67
CA GLN A 121 4.44 2.13 12.43
C GLN A 121 3.63 3.45 12.39
N ASN A 122 2.64 3.60 13.28
CA ASN A 122 1.86 4.82 13.44
C ASN A 122 2.39 5.72 14.57
N THR A 123 3.63 5.48 15.03
CA THR A 123 4.23 6.33 16.07
C THR A 123 4.47 7.75 15.55
N THR A 124 4.21 8.73 16.41
CA THR A 124 4.57 10.15 16.20
C THR A 124 5.74 10.58 17.09
N ASP A 125 6.34 9.63 17.83
CA ASP A 125 7.48 9.88 18.70
C ASP A 125 8.74 10.15 17.86
N ALA A 126 9.24 11.39 17.93
CA ALA A 126 10.40 11.84 17.16
C ALA A 126 11.65 10.97 17.39
N LYS A 127 11.88 10.51 18.64
CA LYS A 127 13.02 9.66 18.97
C LYS A 127 12.95 8.31 18.26
N LYS A 128 11.77 7.68 18.25
CA LYS A 128 11.56 6.41 17.52
C LYS A 128 11.73 6.56 16.02
N LEU A 129 11.28 7.69 15.47
CA LEU A 129 11.48 8.01 14.05
C LEU A 129 12.96 8.24 13.73
N GLU A 130 13.73 8.90 14.62
CA GLU A 130 15.17 9.05 14.47
C GLU A 130 15.90 7.71 14.52
N GLU A 131 15.52 6.81 15.43
CA GLU A 131 16.06 5.44 15.52
C GLU A 131 15.76 4.63 14.25
N ALA A 132 14.54 4.73 13.71
CA ALA A 132 14.19 4.10 12.43
C ALA A 132 15.01 4.67 11.26
N ALA A 133 15.19 5.98 11.21
CA ALA A 133 16.04 6.63 10.21
C ALA A 133 17.51 6.17 10.31
N ALA A 134 18.02 5.98 11.52
CA ALA A 134 19.37 5.44 11.75
C ALA A 134 19.48 4.01 11.23
N ALA A 135 18.50 3.15 11.53
CA ALA A 135 18.46 1.77 11.03
C ALA A 135 18.42 1.71 9.49
N LEU A 136 17.64 2.58 8.83
CA LEU A 136 17.62 2.68 7.37
C LEU A 136 18.95 3.18 6.78
N LYS A 137 19.65 4.09 7.47
CA LYS A 137 21.00 4.53 7.08
C LYS A 137 22.02 3.39 7.17
N GLU A 138 21.90 2.53 8.19
CA GLU A 138 22.74 1.32 8.32
C GLU A 138 22.44 0.29 7.22
N GLN A 139 21.17 0.15 6.81
CA GLN A 139 20.77 -0.74 5.73
C GLN A 139 21.26 -0.26 4.35
N LYS A 140 21.30 1.05 4.13
CA LYS A 140 21.55 1.64 2.81
C LYS A 140 22.73 1.03 2.04
N PRO A 141 23.91 0.72 2.66
CA PRO A 141 25.02 0.09 1.96
C PRO A 141 24.76 -1.35 1.47
N LEU A 142 23.68 -1.98 1.95
CA LEU A 142 23.28 -3.35 1.58
C LEU A 142 22.30 -3.34 0.42
N VAL A 143 21.59 -2.26 0.21
CA VAL A 143 20.51 -2.11 -0.77
C VAL A 143 21.10 -2.00 -2.17
N GLN A 144 20.59 -2.81 -3.09
CA GLN A 144 20.91 -2.76 -4.52
C GLN A 144 20.26 -1.55 -5.18
N ALA A 145 18.94 -1.38 -4.94
CA ALA A 145 18.14 -0.29 -5.49
C ALA A 145 16.91 -0.01 -4.62
N TYR A 146 16.43 1.24 -4.69
CA TYR A 146 15.11 1.63 -4.21
C TYR A 146 14.15 1.55 -5.39
N VAL A 147 13.04 0.84 -5.24
CA VAL A 147 12.14 0.49 -6.34
C VAL A 147 10.67 0.62 -5.92
N MET A 148 9.82 0.80 -6.91
CA MET A 148 8.39 0.50 -6.89
C MET A 148 8.13 -0.55 -7.96
N ASP A 149 7.42 -0.26 -9.05
CA ASP A 149 7.03 -1.24 -10.07
C ASP A 149 8.20 -1.95 -10.75
N GLN A 150 9.42 -1.38 -10.70
CA GLN A 150 10.63 -2.04 -11.21
C GLN A 150 10.95 -3.36 -10.49
N ILE A 151 10.28 -3.65 -9.36
CA ILE A 151 10.45 -4.92 -8.65
C ILE A 151 10.01 -6.12 -9.49
N PHE A 152 8.97 -5.96 -10.32
CA PHE A 152 8.46 -7.04 -11.17
C PHE A 152 9.57 -7.58 -12.07
N ASP A 153 10.26 -6.70 -12.78
CA ASP A 153 11.39 -7.10 -13.64
C ASP A 153 12.55 -7.68 -12.81
N LYS A 154 12.94 -6.99 -11.73
CA LYS A 154 14.11 -7.38 -10.94
C LYS A 154 13.94 -8.71 -10.21
N MET A 155 12.81 -8.93 -9.56
CA MET A 155 12.53 -10.21 -8.90
C MET A 155 12.22 -11.31 -9.91
N GLY A 156 11.45 -11.00 -10.96
CA GLY A 156 11.09 -11.92 -12.03
C GLY A 156 12.32 -12.48 -12.76
N ASN A 157 13.31 -11.63 -13.02
CA ASN A 157 14.58 -12.02 -13.65
C ASN A 157 15.62 -12.61 -12.69
N GLY A 158 15.33 -12.69 -11.38
CA GLY A 158 16.25 -13.20 -10.37
C GLY A 158 17.45 -12.28 -10.10
N GLU A 159 17.32 -10.98 -10.30
CA GLU A 159 18.37 -9.98 -10.08
C GLU A 159 18.57 -9.61 -8.60
N ALA A 160 17.64 -9.99 -7.73
CA ALA A 160 17.72 -9.73 -6.31
C ALA A 160 17.26 -10.94 -5.48
N ALA A 161 17.77 -11.03 -4.26
CA ALA A 161 17.43 -12.10 -3.33
C ALA A 161 16.19 -11.78 -2.48
N LEU A 162 16.03 -10.54 -2.06
CA LEU A 162 15.04 -10.09 -1.07
C LEU A 162 14.48 -8.73 -1.45
N ALA A 163 13.19 -8.57 -1.26
CA ALA A 163 12.52 -7.27 -1.34
C ALA A 163 11.32 -7.23 -0.39
N PRO A 164 11.07 -6.15 0.35
CA PRO A 164 9.76 -5.92 0.93
C PRO A 164 8.79 -5.51 -0.19
N TYR A 165 7.59 -6.07 -0.22
CA TYR A 165 6.59 -5.65 -1.18
C TYR A 165 5.16 -6.01 -0.75
N TYR A 166 4.21 -5.53 -1.53
CA TYR A 166 2.78 -5.73 -1.30
C TYR A 166 2.35 -7.15 -1.65
N ALA A 167 1.46 -7.72 -0.84
CA ALA A 167 1.06 -9.13 -0.94
C ALA A 167 0.41 -9.47 -2.29
N GLY A 168 -0.44 -8.60 -2.83
CA GLY A 168 -1.11 -8.82 -4.12
C GLY A 168 -0.12 -8.95 -5.27
N ASP A 169 0.80 -7.99 -5.38
CA ASP A 169 1.84 -8.00 -6.40
C ASP A 169 2.80 -9.19 -6.22
N ALA A 170 3.09 -9.55 -4.96
CA ALA A 170 3.92 -10.73 -4.68
C ALA A 170 3.26 -12.02 -5.17
N ILE A 171 1.94 -12.17 -5.03
CA ILE A 171 1.19 -13.31 -5.57
C ILE A 171 1.33 -13.35 -7.09
N THR A 172 1.11 -12.25 -7.78
CA THR A 172 1.26 -12.15 -9.24
C THR A 172 2.67 -12.54 -9.69
N MET A 173 3.70 -12.02 -9.01
CA MET A 173 5.09 -12.39 -9.33
C MET A 173 5.39 -13.88 -9.07
N MET A 174 4.80 -14.49 -8.02
CA MET A 174 4.97 -15.93 -7.73
C MET A 174 4.25 -16.82 -8.72
N ASP A 175 3.14 -16.37 -9.30
CA ASP A 175 2.43 -17.09 -10.36
C ASP A 175 3.26 -17.13 -11.65
N GLU A 176 4.01 -16.07 -11.94
CA GLU A 176 4.91 -15.98 -13.10
C GLU A 176 6.26 -16.68 -12.87
N ASN A 177 6.77 -16.69 -11.63
CA ASN A 177 8.06 -17.26 -11.27
C ASN A 177 7.98 -18.11 -10.00
N SER A 178 7.98 -19.44 -10.17
CA SER A 178 7.91 -20.41 -9.08
C SER A 178 9.13 -20.40 -8.14
N ASP A 179 10.23 -19.76 -8.51
CA ASP A 179 11.40 -19.58 -7.65
C ASP A 179 11.19 -18.53 -6.57
N LEU A 180 10.14 -17.72 -6.68
CA LEU A 180 9.80 -16.73 -5.68
C LEU A 180 8.99 -17.33 -4.53
N GLY A 181 9.10 -16.72 -3.36
CA GLY A 181 8.31 -17.01 -2.18
C GLY A 181 7.97 -15.71 -1.46
N TYR A 182 6.94 -15.75 -0.61
CA TYR A 182 6.49 -14.61 0.16
C TYR A 182 6.32 -14.97 1.63
N ALA A 183 6.72 -14.08 2.52
CA ALA A 183 6.61 -14.28 3.95
C ALA A 183 6.14 -12.99 4.65
N VAL A 184 5.27 -13.15 5.64
CA VAL A 184 4.89 -12.07 6.56
C VAL A 184 5.76 -12.20 7.81
N PRO A 185 6.57 -11.18 8.15
CA PRO A 185 7.46 -11.23 9.31
C PRO A 185 6.71 -11.28 10.64
N LYS A 186 7.29 -11.95 11.61
CA LYS A 186 6.74 -12.17 12.96
C LYS A 186 6.57 -10.90 13.79
N GLU A 187 7.32 -9.85 13.50
CA GLU A 187 7.20 -8.54 14.15
C GLU A 187 5.90 -7.81 13.73
N GLY A 188 5.17 -8.42 12.81
CA GLY A 188 3.98 -7.83 12.20
C GLY A 188 4.30 -6.91 11.03
N THR A 189 3.26 -6.44 10.36
CA THR A 189 3.40 -5.68 9.15
C THR A 189 2.37 -4.57 9.02
N ASN A 190 2.48 -3.77 7.97
CA ASN A 190 1.46 -2.82 7.54
C ASN A 190 0.26 -3.57 6.94
N ARG A 191 -0.94 -3.22 7.39
CA ARG A 191 -2.19 -3.46 6.66
C ARG A 191 -2.70 -2.11 6.17
N PHE A 192 -2.77 -1.94 4.89
CA PHE A 192 -3.24 -0.70 4.25
C PHE A 192 -4.60 -0.93 3.59
N VAL A 193 -5.32 0.17 3.40
CA VAL A 193 -6.56 0.23 2.63
C VAL A 193 -6.40 1.31 1.57
N ASP A 194 -6.67 0.94 0.32
CA ASP A 194 -6.84 1.92 -0.75
C ASP A 194 -8.33 2.20 -0.92
N ALA A 195 -8.70 3.45 -1.06
CA ALA A 195 -10.10 3.83 -1.17
C ALA A 195 -10.32 4.88 -2.27
N MET A 196 -11.47 4.78 -2.92
CA MET A 196 -11.92 5.74 -3.91
C MET A 196 -12.38 7.02 -3.21
N VAL A 197 -11.85 8.15 -3.65
CA VAL A 197 -12.20 9.49 -3.17
C VAL A 197 -12.42 10.44 -4.35
N ILE A 198 -13.16 11.51 -4.12
CA ILE A 198 -13.45 12.53 -5.12
C ILE A 198 -12.65 13.79 -4.76
N PRO A 199 -11.70 14.23 -5.61
CA PRO A 199 -10.95 15.44 -5.35
C PRO A 199 -11.84 16.67 -5.30
N LYS A 200 -11.47 17.64 -4.46
CA LYS A 200 -12.20 18.91 -4.37
C LYS A 200 -12.18 19.64 -5.71
N GLY A 201 -13.36 20.10 -6.13
CA GLY A 201 -13.54 20.76 -7.42
C GLY A 201 -13.56 19.82 -8.62
N ALA A 202 -13.73 18.52 -8.41
CA ALA A 202 -13.92 17.54 -9.50
C ALA A 202 -15.07 17.96 -10.42
N PRO A 203 -14.84 18.05 -11.74
CA PRO A 203 -15.81 18.63 -12.67
C PRO A 203 -17.07 17.77 -12.87
N ASN A 204 -17.00 16.46 -12.61
CA ASN A 204 -18.07 15.52 -12.89
C ASN A 204 -18.45 14.67 -11.65
N LYS A 205 -18.64 15.29 -10.51
CA LYS A 205 -18.91 14.60 -9.23
C LYS A 205 -20.05 13.57 -9.31
N ASP A 206 -21.17 13.87 -9.97
CA ASP A 206 -22.29 12.94 -10.11
C ASP A 206 -21.91 11.68 -10.91
N ASN A 207 -21.05 11.84 -11.92
CA ASN A 207 -20.54 10.69 -12.68
C ASN A 207 -19.49 9.92 -11.90
N ALA A 208 -18.68 10.61 -11.08
CA ALA A 208 -17.74 9.98 -10.16
C ALA A 208 -18.47 9.06 -9.17
N GLU A 209 -19.54 9.52 -8.56
CA GLU A 209 -20.36 8.71 -7.65
C GLU A 209 -20.98 7.49 -8.33
N LYS A 210 -21.49 7.65 -9.57
CA LYS A 210 -21.98 6.52 -10.39
C LYS A 210 -20.88 5.52 -10.73
N PHE A 211 -19.68 6.00 -11.06
CA PHE A 211 -18.53 5.14 -11.31
C PHE A 211 -18.13 4.37 -10.04
N ILE A 212 -18.07 5.04 -8.91
CA ILE A 212 -17.79 4.41 -7.61
C ILE A 212 -18.85 3.35 -7.30
N ASN A 213 -20.14 3.64 -7.54
CA ASN A 213 -21.21 2.67 -7.36
C ASN A 213 -21.05 1.43 -8.26
N PHE A 214 -20.64 1.62 -9.52
CA PHE A 214 -20.37 0.53 -10.45
C PHE A 214 -19.20 -0.35 -9.96
N ILE A 215 -18.09 0.25 -9.52
CA ILE A 215 -16.97 -0.49 -8.94
C ILE A 215 -17.37 -1.30 -7.71
N CYS A 216 -18.36 -0.83 -6.95
CA CYS A 216 -18.93 -1.56 -5.81
C CYS A 216 -19.97 -2.64 -6.19
N GLU A 217 -20.21 -2.94 -7.46
CA GLU A 217 -20.98 -4.12 -7.86
C GLU A 217 -20.20 -5.39 -7.52
N THR A 218 -20.89 -6.39 -6.96
CA THR A 218 -20.22 -7.62 -6.46
C THR A 218 -19.39 -8.32 -7.54
N ASP A 219 -19.97 -8.47 -8.75
CA ASP A 219 -19.28 -9.15 -9.85
C ASP A 219 -18.09 -8.33 -10.35
N VAL A 220 -18.22 -6.99 -10.42
CA VAL A 220 -17.14 -6.08 -10.80
C VAL A 220 -16.02 -6.10 -9.76
N ALA A 221 -16.36 -5.96 -8.47
CA ALA A 221 -15.38 -6.02 -7.40
C ALA A 221 -14.63 -7.36 -7.37
N LYS A 222 -15.34 -8.47 -7.65
CA LYS A 222 -14.73 -9.80 -7.75
C LYS A 222 -13.73 -9.87 -8.91
N GLU A 223 -14.13 -9.47 -10.12
CA GLU A 223 -13.23 -9.48 -11.29
C GLU A 223 -11.97 -8.63 -11.05
N ILE A 224 -12.14 -7.46 -10.41
CA ILE A 224 -11.02 -6.59 -10.08
C ILE A 224 -10.02 -7.30 -9.17
N VAL A 225 -10.47 -7.87 -8.04
CA VAL A 225 -9.53 -8.48 -7.07
C VAL A 225 -8.92 -9.77 -7.59
N GLU A 226 -9.62 -10.52 -8.41
CA GLU A 226 -9.06 -11.68 -9.12
C GLU A 226 -7.94 -11.27 -10.11
N TYR A 227 -8.09 -10.10 -10.74
CA TYR A 227 -7.09 -9.58 -11.67
C TYR A 227 -5.87 -8.97 -10.96
N ILE A 228 -6.09 -8.18 -9.90
CA ILE A 228 -4.99 -7.46 -9.22
C ILE A 228 -4.33 -8.28 -8.09
N GLY A 229 -4.88 -9.42 -7.68
CA GLY A 229 -4.35 -10.26 -6.60
C GLY A 229 -4.52 -9.72 -5.19
N TYR A 230 -5.23 -8.60 -5.01
CA TYR A 230 -5.47 -7.97 -3.70
C TYR A 230 -6.75 -8.48 -3.04
N SER A 231 -6.94 -8.11 -1.76
CA SER A 231 -8.16 -8.46 -1.02
C SER A 231 -9.24 -7.40 -1.19
N THR A 232 -10.51 -7.85 -1.23
CA THR A 232 -11.66 -6.96 -1.34
C THR A 232 -12.21 -6.59 0.03
N PRO A 233 -12.70 -5.34 0.23
CA PRO A 233 -13.49 -4.96 1.40
C PRO A 233 -14.97 -5.37 1.29
N HIS A 234 -15.39 -6.05 0.22
CA HIS A 234 -16.75 -6.56 0.02
C HIS A 234 -17.09 -7.74 0.93
N GLN A 235 -18.39 -7.88 1.23
CA GLN A 235 -18.97 -9.05 1.93
C GLN A 235 -19.03 -10.25 1.00
#